data_d9c94a8588711ca5492a66a930cfc8e2
#
_entry.id   d9c94a8588711ca5492a66a930cfc8e2
#
_cell.length_a   1.000
_cell.length_b   1.000
_cell.length_c   1.000
_cell.angle_alpha   90.00
_cell.angle_beta   90.00
_cell.angle_gamma   90.00
#
_symmetry.space_group_name_H-M   'P 1'
#
loop_
_entity.id
_entity.type
_entity.pdbx_description
1 polymer ?
#
loop_
_entity_poly.entity_id
_entity_poly.type
_entity_poly.pdbx_seq_one_letter_code
_entity_poly.pdbx_strand_id
1 'polypeptide(L)'
;MDYFGMKENYTIRSMEKANRKIHPDDVATFKRGFKERVDGKNLDTAWEYRIQDGDSYNRFNAMARVLYDEQKQPFIIIIRYDNYGISDEVDSVTGLYTEPALNRHITQLLDNTRPSALLKIGLDQFSHINVMYGAAFADNILNKVAQSLLHMVRNIGYAYRLSGAKFVLVFDKISKIELRDIFNFIEDALANTITVNGKRIPIKISAGAIFLEPYMKETNAVRSRLTYAQNHSRYEHHGDLVIFNDEICGNNEKQFELIGLIHQCATSHFEGFRLFYQ
;
A
#
# COMPACT_ATOMS: atom_id res chain seq x y z
N MET A 1 9.70 11.55 13.68
CA MET A 1 11.06 11.42 14.25
C MET A 1 11.99 12.31 13.48
N ASP A 2 12.76 13.14 14.14
CA ASP A 2 13.77 13.98 13.50
C ASP A 2 15.09 13.20 13.41
N TYR A 3 15.28 12.47 12.31
CA TYR A 3 16.49 11.68 12.07
C TYR A 3 17.77 12.51 11.96
N PHE A 4 17.66 13.81 11.70
CA PHE A 4 18.80 14.69 11.57
C PHE A 4 19.10 15.50 12.84
N GLY A 5 18.27 15.39 13.88
CA GLY A 5 18.39 16.15 15.13
C GLY A 5 18.32 17.65 14.91
N MET A 6 17.51 18.08 13.95
CA MET A 6 17.38 19.47 13.53
C MET A 6 16.05 20.05 14.05
N LYS A 7 16.06 21.28 14.56
CA LYS A 7 14.86 22.01 14.99
C LYS A 7 14.12 22.59 13.77
N GLU A 8 12.81 22.86 13.94
CA GLU A 8 11.86 23.33 12.92
C GLU A 8 12.27 24.61 12.20
N ASN A 9 13.29 24.84 11.60
CA ASN A 9 13.61 25.92 10.64
C ASN A 9 15.00 25.69 10.04
N TYR A 10 15.04 25.05 8.90
CA TYR A 10 16.27 24.64 8.26
C TYR A 10 16.83 25.72 7.33
N THR A 11 18.10 26.00 7.49
CA THR A 11 18.89 26.79 6.55
C THR A 11 19.87 25.89 5.78
N ILE A 12 20.40 26.36 4.66
CA ILE A 12 21.43 25.67 3.85
C ILE A 12 22.64 25.18 4.71
N ARG A 13 22.95 25.85 5.81
CA ARG A 13 23.97 25.42 6.80
C ARG A 13 23.62 24.12 7.53
N SER A 14 22.33 23.77 7.59
CA SER A 14 21.89 22.50 8.19
C SER A 14 22.18 21.30 7.30
N MET A 15 22.37 21.51 5.99
CA MET A 15 22.71 20.44 5.03
C MET A 15 24.09 19.84 5.28
N GLU A 16 25.06 20.60 5.76
CA GLU A 16 26.37 20.06 6.13
C GLU A 16 26.27 19.09 7.31
N LYS A 17 25.36 19.37 8.24
CA LYS A 17 25.09 18.50 9.39
C LYS A 17 24.34 17.22 8.96
N ALA A 18 23.40 17.34 8.02
CA ALA A 18 22.70 16.21 7.42
C ALA A 18 23.67 15.29 6.64
N ASN A 19 24.58 15.87 5.86
CA ASN A 19 25.57 15.13 5.09
C ASN A 19 26.47 14.21 5.94
N ARG A 20 26.70 14.54 7.23
CA ARG A 20 27.51 13.71 8.14
C ARG A 20 26.84 12.40 8.53
N LYS A 21 25.53 12.33 8.42
CA LYS A 21 24.75 11.13 8.72
C LYS A 21 24.45 10.28 7.49
N ILE A 22 24.69 10.82 6.30
CA ILE A 22 24.49 10.08 5.04
C ILE A 22 25.66 9.14 4.83
N HIS A 23 25.38 7.93 4.35
CA HIS A 23 26.44 6.97 4.02
C HIS A 23 27.42 7.59 3.04
N PRO A 24 28.76 7.43 3.24
CA PRO A 24 29.77 8.09 2.43
C PRO A 24 29.58 7.93 0.92
N ASP A 25 29.22 6.72 0.45
CA ASP A 25 29.00 6.43 -0.96
C ASP A 25 27.78 7.17 -1.54
N ASP A 26 26.82 7.52 -0.70
CA ASP A 26 25.55 8.12 -1.13
C ASP A 26 25.56 9.66 -1.10
N VAL A 27 26.57 10.27 -0.50
CA VAL A 27 26.68 11.74 -0.34
C VAL A 27 26.63 12.46 -1.69
N ALA A 28 27.32 11.95 -2.70
CA ALA A 28 27.34 12.56 -4.04
C ALA A 28 25.96 12.48 -4.71
N THR A 29 25.30 11.32 -4.61
CA THR A 29 23.96 11.09 -5.15
C THR A 29 22.93 11.96 -4.42
N PHE A 30 23.02 12.05 -3.10
CA PHE A 30 22.17 12.91 -2.29
C PHE A 30 22.28 14.38 -2.71
N LYS A 31 23.51 14.92 -2.80
CA LYS A 31 23.76 16.32 -3.20
C LYS A 31 23.22 16.62 -4.60
N ARG A 32 23.44 15.72 -5.55
CA ARG A 32 22.92 15.84 -6.92
C ARG A 32 21.40 15.85 -6.92
N GLY A 33 20.76 14.87 -6.29
CA GLY A 33 19.30 14.76 -6.22
C GLY A 33 18.65 15.98 -5.54
N PHE A 34 19.28 16.50 -4.49
CA PHE A 34 18.84 17.74 -3.84
C PHE A 34 18.94 18.96 -4.78
N LYS A 35 20.10 19.14 -5.44
CA LYS A 35 20.31 20.26 -6.37
C LYS A 35 19.32 20.21 -7.54
N GLU A 36 19.11 19.06 -8.15
CA GLU A 36 18.16 18.89 -9.26
C GLU A 36 16.75 19.36 -8.88
N ARG A 37 16.33 19.10 -7.64
CA ARG A 37 15.00 19.50 -7.15
C ARG A 37 14.92 20.99 -6.84
N VAL A 38 15.96 21.58 -6.30
CA VAL A 38 16.07 23.03 -6.11
C VAL A 38 16.00 23.73 -7.47
N ASP A 39 16.64 23.15 -8.49
CA ASP A 39 16.62 23.65 -9.87
C ASP A 39 15.29 23.34 -10.61
N GLY A 40 14.29 22.80 -9.93
CA GLY A 40 12.99 22.46 -10.49
C GLY A 40 12.98 21.22 -11.40
N LYS A 41 14.03 20.39 -11.34
CA LYS A 41 14.17 19.15 -12.12
C LYS A 41 13.81 17.93 -11.27
N ASN A 42 13.34 16.88 -11.93
CA ASN A 42 13.08 15.57 -11.29
C ASN A 42 12.23 15.64 -10.00
N LEU A 43 11.28 16.58 -9.93
CA LEU A 43 10.44 16.80 -8.74
C LEU A 43 9.57 15.57 -8.39
N ASP A 44 9.26 14.76 -9.40
CA ASP A 44 8.36 13.62 -9.28
C ASP A 44 9.08 12.28 -9.12
N THR A 45 10.40 12.28 -9.15
CA THR A 45 11.22 11.09 -8.93
C THR A 45 11.76 11.04 -7.52
N ALA A 46 11.57 9.89 -6.86
CA ALA A 46 12.23 9.63 -5.60
C ALA A 46 13.74 9.41 -5.82
N TRP A 47 14.56 9.76 -4.81
CA TRP A 47 15.96 9.34 -4.80
C TRP A 47 16.32 8.63 -3.51
N GLU A 48 17.13 7.61 -3.61
CA GLU A 48 17.51 6.75 -2.50
C GLU A 48 18.86 7.16 -1.94
N TYR A 49 19.01 7.06 -0.61
CA TYR A 49 20.27 7.17 0.11
C TYR A 49 20.13 6.56 1.50
N ARG A 50 21.28 6.26 2.12
CA ARG A 50 21.35 5.66 3.44
C ARG A 50 21.68 6.70 4.49
N ILE A 51 21.00 6.65 5.64
CA ILE A 51 21.23 7.52 6.80
C ILE A 51 21.66 6.66 7.98
N GLN A 52 22.65 7.13 8.73
CA GLN A 52 23.14 6.48 9.94
C GLN A 52 22.07 6.51 11.04
N ASP A 53 21.79 5.34 11.61
CA ASP A 53 20.91 5.12 12.75
C ASP A 53 21.66 4.22 13.75
N GLY A 54 22.18 4.82 14.83
CA GLY A 54 23.11 4.13 15.72
C GLY A 54 24.37 3.66 14.99
N ASP A 55 24.66 2.36 15.07
CA ASP A 55 25.81 1.72 14.45
C ASP A 55 25.51 1.17 13.04
N SER A 56 24.28 1.35 12.54
CA SER A 56 23.82 0.86 11.26
C SER A 56 23.42 1.98 10.30
N TYR A 57 23.16 1.62 9.03
CA TYR A 57 22.66 2.53 8.03
C TYR A 57 21.30 2.05 7.51
N ASN A 58 20.29 2.89 7.66
CA ASN A 58 18.97 2.65 7.11
C ASN A 58 18.85 3.31 5.74
N ARG A 59 18.22 2.62 4.78
CA ARG A 59 17.95 3.14 3.45
C ARG A 59 16.66 3.98 3.48
N PHE A 60 16.73 5.15 2.86
CA PHE A 60 15.61 6.08 2.74
C PHE A 60 15.33 6.37 1.28
N ASN A 61 14.05 6.43 0.95
CA ASN A 61 13.58 6.98 -0.29
C ASN A 61 13.01 8.37 -0.01
N ALA A 62 13.51 9.38 -0.69
CA ALA A 62 13.13 10.76 -0.47
C ALA A 62 12.40 11.33 -1.70
N MET A 63 11.33 12.04 -1.43
CA MET A 63 10.68 12.92 -2.39
C MET A 63 10.74 14.34 -1.87
N ALA A 64 11.10 15.29 -2.71
CA ALA A 64 11.15 16.69 -2.33
C ALA A 64 10.11 17.51 -3.09
N ARG A 65 9.48 18.45 -2.39
CA ARG A 65 8.67 19.51 -2.96
C ARG A 65 9.33 20.85 -2.67
N VAL A 66 9.55 21.64 -3.70
CA VAL A 66 10.12 22.98 -3.57
C VAL A 66 8.99 23.99 -3.70
N LEU A 67 8.91 24.91 -2.76
CA LEU A 67 8.03 26.09 -2.83
C LEU A 67 8.89 27.28 -3.20
N TYR A 68 8.38 28.08 -4.12
CA TYR A 68 9.05 29.26 -4.64
C TYR A 68 8.33 30.52 -4.16
N ASP A 69 9.09 31.59 -3.88
CA ASP A 69 8.57 32.92 -3.59
C ASP A 69 8.04 33.62 -4.85
N GLU A 70 7.55 34.86 -4.69
CA GLU A 70 7.04 35.69 -5.80
C GLU A 70 8.12 36.01 -6.84
N GLN A 71 9.39 35.98 -6.44
CA GLN A 71 10.55 36.20 -7.32
C GLN A 71 11.05 34.90 -7.96
N LYS A 72 10.30 33.81 -7.84
CA LYS A 72 10.67 32.44 -8.29
C LYS A 72 11.95 31.90 -7.67
N GLN A 73 12.31 32.35 -6.47
CA GLN A 73 13.42 31.77 -5.70
C GLN A 73 12.90 30.65 -4.79
N PRO A 74 13.59 29.52 -4.69
CA PRO A 74 13.19 28.45 -3.81
C PRO A 74 13.37 28.88 -2.34
N PHE A 75 12.31 28.85 -1.55
CA PHE A 75 12.35 29.27 -0.16
C PHE A 75 12.01 28.14 0.84
N ILE A 76 11.30 27.12 0.41
CA ILE A 76 11.00 25.95 1.24
C ILE A 76 11.19 24.67 0.42
N ILE A 77 11.88 23.69 1.02
CA ILE A 77 11.98 22.35 0.49
C ILE A 77 11.35 21.41 1.51
N ILE A 78 10.25 20.80 1.12
CA ILE A 78 9.59 19.76 1.91
C ILE A 78 10.12 18.42 1.42
N ILE A 79 10.83 17.70 2.29
CA ILE A 79 11.34 16.36 1.97
C ILE A 79 10.51 15.37 2.76
N ARG A 80 9.84 14.47 2.04
CA ARG A 80 9.20 13.30 2.62
C ARG A 80 10.19 12.15 2.58
N TYR A 81 10.38 11.52 3.72
CA TYR A 81 11.23 10.35 3.88
C TYR A 81 10.37 9.12 4.11
N ASP A 82 10.61 8.09 3.34
CA ASP A 82 10.11 6.76 3.61
C ASP A 82 11.31 5.89 4.00
N ASN A 83 11.31 5.35 5.22
CA ASN A 83 12.40 4.49 5.70
C ASN A 83 12.23 3.08 5.15
N TYR A 84 13.13 2.67 4.28
CA TYR A 84 13.22 1.28 3.82
C TYR A 84 14.26 0.53 4.66
N GLY A 85 13.87 0.09 5.83
CA GLY A 85 14.68 -0.88 6.57
C GLY A 85 14.71 -2.20 5.81
N ILE A 86 15.84 -2.54 5.20
CA ILE A 86 16.18 -3.82 4.54
C ILE A 86 15.53 -4.04 3.15
N SER A 87 16.28 -4.63 2.23
CA SER A 87 15.99 -4.85 0.80
C SER A 87 14.72 -5.65 0.44
N ASP A 88 13.99 -6.14 1.42
CA ASP A 88 12.76 -6.94 1.23
C ASP A 88 11.47 -6.12 1.30
N GLU A 89 11.55 -4.80 1.41
CA GLU A 89 10.38 -3.93 1.62
C GLU A 89 9.76 -3.39 0.34
N VAL A 90 10.43 -3.51 -0.79
CA VAL A 90 9.94 -3.03 -2.07
C VAL A 90 9.79 -4.20 -3.04
N ASP A 91 8.61 -4.33 -3.61
CA ASP A 91 8.33 -5.32 -4.64
C ASP A 91 9.04 -4.96 -5.96
N SER A 92 9.86 -5.86 -6.46
CA SER A 92 10.71 -5.62 -7.63
C SER A 92 9.93 -5.42 -8.94
N VAL A 93 8.70 -5.91 -9.03
CA VAL A 93 7.85 -5.77 -10.22
C VAL A 93 7.12 -4.44 -10.23
N THR A 94 6.62 -4.00 -9.09
CA THR A 94 5.72 -2.84 -9.00
C THR A 94 6.35 -1.61 -8.39
N GLY A 95 7.44 -1.75 -7.65
CA GLY A 95 8.07 -0.67 -6.89
C GLY A 95 7.26 -0.23 -5.67
N LEU A 96 6.14 -0.91 -5.35
CA LEU A 96 5.37 -0.65 -4.15
C LEU A 96 5.99 -1.32 -2.93
N TYR A 97 5.59 -0.86 -1.75
CA TYR A 97 5.94 -1.55 -0.50
C TYR A 97 5.37 -2.96 -0.45
N THR A 98 6.09 -3.85 0.21
CA THR A 98 5.71 -5.26 0.38
C THR A 98 4.79 -5.49 1.57
N GLU A 99 4.30 -6.71 1.71
CA GLU A 99 3.47 -7.15 2.84
C GLU A 99 4.17 -7.03 4.21
N PRO A 100 5.47 -7.35 4.38
CA PRO A 100 6.19 -7.08 5.62
C PRO A 100 6.19 -5.60 6.02
N ALA A 101 6.36 -4.70 5.05
CA ALA A 101 6.28 -3.25 5.29
C ALA A 101 4.87 -2.82 5.72
N LEU A 102 3.83 -3.36 5.09
CA LEU A 102 2.44 -3.13 5.51
C LEU A 102 2.21 -3.55 6.96
N ASN A 103 2.69 -4.73 7.35
CA ASN A 103 2.49 -5.24 8.71
C ASN A 103 3.11 -4.31 9.75
N ARG A 104 4.33 -3.83 9.52
CA ARG A 104 4.97 -2.84 10.40
C ARG A 104 4.17 -1.55 10.47
N HIS A 105 3.69 -1.06 9.33
CA HIS A 105 2.88 0.17 9.30
C HIS A 105 1.57 0.00 10.08
N ILE A 106 0.85 -1.10 9.91
CA ILE A 106 -0.37 -1.39 10.69
C ILE A 106 -0.06 -1.41 12.19
N THR A 107 1.02 -2.09 12.61
CA THR A 107 1.44 -2.12 14.01
C THR A 107 1.66 -0.70 14.55
N GLN A 108 2.39 0.15 13.82
CA GLN A 108 2.62 1.54 14.21
C GLN A 108 1.33 2.37 14.31
N LEU A 109 0.37 2.14 13.40
CA LEU A 109 -0.92 2.83 13.44
C LEU A 109 -1.74 2.42 14.66
N LEU A 110 -1.75 1.12 14.99
CA LEU A 110 -2.43 0.58 16.17
C LEU A 110 -1.81 1.08 17.47
N ASP A 111 -0.49 1.10 17.58
CA ASP A 111 0.25 1.60 18.76
C ASP A 111 -0.01 3.09 19.01
N ASN A 112 -0.12 3.87 17.95
CA ASN A 112 -0.34 5.32 18.04
C ASN A 112 -1.82 5.71 18.05
N THR A 113 -2.75 4.76 17.99
CA THR A 113 -4.21 4.96 17.94
C THR A 113 -4.63 6.03 16.91
N ARG A 114 -3.96 6.05 15.75
CA ARG A 114 -4.27 7.02 14.69
C ARG A 114 -5.51 6.61 13.90
N PRO A 115 -6.47 7.53 13.71
CA PRO A 115 -7.59 7.29 12.81
C PRO A 115 -7.07 7.04 11.40
N SER A 116 -7.20 5.82 10.93
CA SER A 116 -6.69 5.41 9.62
C SER A 116 -7.64 4.40 8.98
N ALA A 117 -7.62 4.33 7.66
CA ALA A 117 -8.37 3.31 6.92
C ALA A 117 -7.44 2.53 6.00
N LEU A 118 -7.73 1.25 5.85
CA LEU A 118 -7.07 0.37 4.91
C LEU A 118 -8.07 -0.06 3.84
N LEU A 119 -7.65 0.00 2.58
CA LEU A 119 -8.41 -0.47 1.42
C LEU A 119 -7.61 -1.56 0.71
N LYS A 120 -8.12 -2.78 0.72
CA LYS A 120 -7.53 -3.91 0.01
C LYS A 120 -8.23 -4.12 -1.32
N ILE A 121 -7.45 -4.17 -2.38
CA ILE A 121 -7.91 -4.35 -3.76
C ILE A 121 -7.33 -5.66 -4.30
N GLY A 122 -8.17 -6.49 -4.88
CA GLY A 122 -7.78 -7.67 -5.63
C GLY A 122 -8.14 -7.52 -7.10
N LEU A 123 -7.22 -7.83 -8.01
CA LEU A 123 -7.54 -7.90 -9.44
C LEU A 123 -8.24 -9.24 -9.71
N ASP A 124 -9.45 -9.16 -10.22
CA ASP A 124 -10.25 -10.35 -10.46
C ASP A 124 -9.79 -11.10 -11.69
N GLN A 125 -9.81 -12.44 -11.61
CA GLN A 125 -9.40 -13.33 -12.69
C GLN A 125 -7.98 -13.10 -13.24
N PHE A 126 -7.09 -12.45 -12.48
CA PHE A 126 -5.73 -12.13 -12.91
C PHE A 126 -4.91 -13.37 -13.28
N SER A 127 -5.17 -14.51 -12.65
CA SER A 127 -4.56 -15.80 -13.01
C SER A 127 -4.82 -16.20 -14.47
N HIS A 128 -5.99 -15.89 -15.02
CA HIS A 128 -6.30 -16.16 -16.42
C HIS A 128 -5.43 -15.31 -17.36
N ILE A 129 -5.18 -14.05 -17.01
CA ILE A 129 -4.28 -13.17 -17.77
C ILE A 129 -2.87 -13.79 -17.80
N ASN A 130 -2.39 -14.25 -16.65
CA ASN A 130 -1.08 -14.88 -16.54
C ASN A 130 -0.97 -16.16 -17.40
N VAL A 131 -2.01 -17.01 -17.39
CA VAL A 131 -2.06 -18.23 -18.21
C VAL A 131 -2.14 -17.91 -19.70
N MET A 132 -2.94 -16.91 -20.10
CA MET A 132 -3.17 -16.58 -21.51
C MET A 132 -2.03 -15.79 -22.16
N TYR A 133 -1.38 -14.90 -21.42
CA TYR A 133 -0.41 -13.95 -21.97
C TYR A 133 1.01 -14.11 -21.40
N GLY A 134 1.18 -14.98 -20.41
CA GLY A 134 2.47 -15.24 -19.76
C GLY A 134 2.86 -14.22 -18.68
N ALA A 135 3.87 -14.59 -17.89
CA ALA A 135 4.29 -13.84 -16.70
C ALA A 135 4.75 -12.41 -17.02
N ALA A 136 5.56 -12.23 -18.06
CA ALA A 136 6.07 -10.90 -18.43
C ALA A 136 4.95 -9.92 -18.79
N PHE A 137 3.89 -10.38 -19.44
CA PHE A 137 2.73 -9.53 -19.74
C PHE A 137 1.93 -9.19 -18.48
N ALA A 138 1.74 -10.18 -17.60
CA ALA A 138 1.07 -10.01 -16.31
C ALA A 138 1.84 -9.03 -15.42
N ASP A 139 3.17 -9.11 -15.37
CA ASP A 139 4.01 -8.18 -14.61
C ASP A 139 3.90 -6.73 -15.13
N ASN A 140 3.80 -6.55 -16.44
CA ASN A 140 3.54 -5.24 -17.04
C ASN A 140 2.19 -4.66 -16.60
N ILE A 141 1.14 -5.50 -16.50
CA ILE A 141 -0.15 -5.06 -15.97
C ILE A 141 -0.02 -4.67 -14.50
N LEU A 142 0.60 -5.51 -13.68
CA LEU A 142 0.81 -5.23 -12.26
C LEU A 142 1.56 -3.92 -12.04
N ASN A 143 2.61 -3.68 -12.83
CA ASN A 143 3.36 -2.43 -12.78
C ASN A 143 2.46 -1.22 -13.13
N LYS A 144 1.68 -1.29 -14.22
CA LYS A 144 0.77 -0.19 -14.60
C LYS A 144 -0.32 0.07 -13.57
N VAL A 145 -0.91 -0.99 -13.01
CA VAL A 145 -1.88 -0.86 -11.91
C VAL A 145 -1.22 -0.19 -10.71
N ALA A 146 -0.03 -0.63 -10.33
CA ALA A 146 0.72 -0.06 -9.21
C ALA A 146 1.03 1.42 -9.41
N GLN A 147 1.47 1.83 -10.62
CA GLN A 147 1.71 3.24 -10.95
C GLN A 147 0.43 4.07 -10.86
N SER A 148 -0.69 3.54 -11.35
CA SER A 148 -1.99 4.21 -11.22
C SER A 148 -2.38 4.39 -9.75
N LEU A 149 -2.30 3.32 -8.94
CA LEU A 149 -2.61 3.39 -7.52
C LEU A 149 -1.68 4.36 -6.77
N LEU A 150 -0.37 4.30 -7.05
CA LEU A 150 0.60 5.20 -6.44
C LEU A 150 0.31 6.67 -6.76
N HIS A 151 -0.05 6.95 -8.01
CA HIS A 151 -0.41 8.32 -8.44
C HIS A 151 -1.64 8.84 -7.67
N MET A 152 -2.65 8.00 -7.48
CA MET A 152 -3.89 8.36 -6.79
C MET A 152 -3.67 8.62 -5.28
N VAL A 153 -2.83 7.82 -4.62
CA VAL A 153 -2.62 7.94 -3.16
C VAL A 153 -1.44 8.82 -2.77
N ARG A 154 -0.69 9.34 -3.72
CA ARG A 154 0.59 10.04 -3.53
C ARG A 154 0.61 11.10 -2.43
N ASN A 155 -0.49 11.84 -2.25
CA ASN A 155 -0.58 12.91 -1.27
C ASN A 155 -1.45 12.59 -0.05
N ILE A 156 -2.11 11.43 -0.04
CA ILE A 156 -3.15 11.11 0.94
C ILE A 156 -2.94 9.76 1.63
N GLY A 157 -1.96 8.95 1.17
CA GLY A 157 -1.79 7.61 1.71
C GLY A 157 -0.55 6.89 1.20
N TYR A 158 -0.52 5.58 1.42
CA TYR A 158 0.55 4.67 1.04
C TYR A 158 -0.02 3.49 0.26
N ALA A 159 0.77 2.95 -0.67
CA ALA A 159 0.39 1.80 -1.47
C ALA A 159 1.34 0.62 -1.22
N TYR A 160 0.77 -0.55 -1.05
CA TYR A 160 1.45 -1.82 -0.77
C TYR A 160 1.02 -2.88 -1.77
N ARG A 161 1.95 -3.74 -2.14
CA ARG A 161 1.65 -4.96 -2.89
C ARG A 161 1.71 -6.17 -1.96
N LEU A 162 0.70 -7.01 -2.03
CA LEU A 162 0.69 -8.32 -1.40
C LEU A 162 1.01 -9.40 -2.43
N SER A 163 1.01 -10.65 -2.00
CA SER A 163 1.20 -11.79 -2.90
C SER A 163 0.15 -11.83 -4.03
N GLY A 164 0.57 -12.24 -5.21
CA GLY A 164 -0.29 -12.32 -6.39
C GLY A 164 -0.65 -10.94 -6.96
N ALA A 165 -1.93 -10.72 -7.22
CA ALA A 165 -2.47 -9.48 -7.79
C ALA A 165 -3.33 -8.72 -6.76
N LYS A 166 -2.79 -8.54 -5.56
CA LYS A 166 -3.49 -7.87 -4.44
C LYS A 166 -2.68 -6.67 -3.98
N PHE A 167 -3.39 -5.60 -3.68
CA PHE A 167 -2.82 -4.33 -3.23
C PHE A 167 -3.53 -3.87 -1.96
N VAL A 168 -2.83 -3.09 -1.14
CA VAL A 168 -3.44 -2.40 0.01
C VAL A 168 -3.05 -0.94 -0.03
N LEU A 169 -4.04 -0.08 0.12
CA LEU A 169 -3.84 1.35 0.30
C LEU A 169 -4.12 1.68 1.77
N VAL A 170 -3.29 2.51 2.36
CA VAL A 170 -3.41 2.99 3.74
C VAL A 170 -3.59 4.49 3.71
N PHE A 171 -4.63 4.98 4.38
CA PHE A 171 -5.00 6.39 4.42
C PHE A 171 -5.04 6.90 5.85
N ASP A 172 -4.53 8.10 6.06
CA ASP A 172 -4.65 8.82 7.33
C ASP A 172 -5.89 9.74 7.30
N LYS A 173 -6.72 9.70 8.35
CA LYS A 173 -7.84 10.62 8.58
C LYS A 173 -8.81 10.76 7.40
N ILE A 174 -9.22 9.65 6.82
CA ILE A 174 -10.20 9.60 5.73
C ILE A 174 -11.59 9.23 6.27
N SER A 175 -12.63 9.82 5.72
CA SER A 175 -14.02 9.44 5.97
C SER A 175 -14.48 8.28 5.09
N LYS A 176 -15.62 7.65 5.47
CA LYS A 176 -16.23 6.58 4.66
C LYS A 176 -16.67 7.06 3.28
N ILE A 177 -17.10 8.31 3.17
CA ILE A 177 -17.54 8.92 1.89
C ILE A 177 -16.34 9.10 0.98
N GLU A 178 -15.29 9.76 1.47
CA GLU A 178 -14.06 9.98 0.71
C GLU A 178 -13.41 8.66 0.27
N LEU A 179 -13.40 7.64 1.13
CA LEU A 179 -12.87 6.33 0.78
C LEU A 179 -13.66 5.67 -0.36
N ARG A 180 -15.00 5.83 -0.37
CA ARG A 180 -15.86 5.33 -1.44
C ARG A 180 -15.62 6.08 -2.75
N ASP A 181 -15.46 7.39 -2.69
CA ASP A 181 -15.15 8.22 -3.87
C ASP A 181 -13.79 7.83 -4.47
N ILE A 182 -12.78 7.61 -3.63
CA ILE A 182 -11.47 7.10 -4.06
C ILE A 182 -11.60 5.73 -4.70
N PHE A 183 -12.38 4.82 -4.10
CA PHE A 183 -12.59 3.49 -4.67
C PHE A 183 -13.24 3.57 -6.05
N ASN A 184 -14.31 4.33 -6.22
CA ASN A 184 -14.98 4.52 -7.50
C ASN A 184 -14.02 5.09 -8.57
N PHE A 185 -13.18 6.04 -8.18
CA PHE A 185 -12.17 6.61 -9.08
C PHE A 185 -11.11 5.58 -9.49
N ILE A 186 -10.68 4.73 -8.55
CA ILE A 186 -9.74 3.63 -8.83
C ILE A 186 -10.38 2.62 -9.79
N GLU A 187 -11.62 2.22 -9.52
CA GLU A 187 -12.36 1.26 -10.34
C GLU A 187 -12.48 1.75 -11.79
N ASP A 188 -12.96 2.97 -11.98
CA ASP A 188 -13.08 3.60 -13.29
C ASP A 188 -11.74 3.69 -14.03
N ALA A 189 -10.69 4.09 -13.33
CA ALA A 189 -9.36 4.19 -13.89
C ALA A 189 -8.82 2.83 -14.34
N LEU A 190 -8.93 1.78 -13.51
CA LEU A 190 -8.43 0.45 -13.85
C LEU A 190 -9.25 -0.22 -14.95
N ALA A 191 -10.56 0.02 -14.99
CA ALA A 191 -11.41 -0.48 -16.07
C ALA A 191 -11.07 0.14 -17.42
N ASN A 192 -10.57 1.39 -17.45
CA ASN A 192 -10.52 2.19 -18.65
C ASN A 192 -9.12 2.55 -19.17
N THR A 193 -8.09 2.55 -18.33
CA THR A 193 -6.79 3.14 -18.70
C THR A 193 -5.64 2.15 -18.89
N ILE A 194 -5.78 0.92 -18.45
CA ILE A 194 -4.68 -0.05 -18.52
C ILE A 194 -4.48 -0.52 -19.96
N THR A 195 -3.35 -0.11 -20.56
CA THR A 195 -2.96 -0.49 -21.92
C THR A 195 -1.58 -1.15 -21.89
N VAL A 196 -1.46 -2.37 -22.40
CA VAL A 196 -0.21 -3.12 -22.51
C VAL A 196 -0.02 -3.56 -23.96
N ASN A 197 1.14 -3.27 -24.54
CA ASN A 197 1.48 -3.60 -25.93
C ASN A 197 0.40 -3.15 -26.95
N GLY A 198 -0.17 -1.94 -26.75
CA GLY A 198 -1.22 -1.40 -27.60
C GLY A 198 -2.61 -1.99 -27.40
N LYS A 199 -2.77 -3.00 -26.52
CA LYS A 199 -4.07 -3.60 -26.18
C LYS A 199 -4.59 -2.98 -24.88
N ARG A 200 -5.83 -2.55 -24.90
CA ARG A 200 -6.56 -2.14 -23.69
C ARG A 200 -7.02 -3.38 -22.93
N ILE A 201 -6.69 -3.46 -21.65
CA ILE A 201 -7.03 -4.56 -20.77
C ILE A 201 -7.96 -4.01 -19.68
N PRO A 202 -9.26 -4.28 -19.75
CA PRO A 202 -10.17 -3.87 -18.68
C PRO A 202 -9.89 -4.73 -17.44
N ILE A 203 -9.55 -4.09 -16.34
CA ILE A 203 -9.27 -4.77 -15.06
C ILE A 203 -10.50 -4.61 -14.18
N LYS A 204 -11.12 -5.73 -13.81
CA LYS A 204 -12.13 -5.78 -12.76
C LYS A 204 -11.45 -5.97 -11.42
N ILE A 205 -11.99 -5.32 -10.40
CA ILE A 205 -11.46 -5.38 -9.04
C ILE A 205 -12.55 -5.76 -8.05
N SER A 206 -12.11 -6.37 -6.94
CA SER A 206 -12.90 -6.54 -5.73
C SER A 206 -12.19 -5.82 -4.59
N ALA A 207 -12.93 -5.14 -3.73
CA ALA A 207 -12.34 -4.30 -2.70
C ALA A 207 -13.01 -4.43 -1.33
N GLY A 208 -12.16 -4.55 -0.32
CA GLY A 208 -12.58 -4.51 1.08
C GLY A 208 -11.84 -3.43 1.85
N ALA A 209 -12.52 -2.78 2.77
CA ALA A 209 -11.93 -1.75 3.60
C ALA A 209 -12.19 -2.00 5.09
N ILE A 210 -11.30 -1.46 5.92
CA ILE A 210 -11.46 -1.41 7.37
C ILE A 210 -11.01 -0.04 7.88
N PHE A 211 -11.76 0.54 8.81
CA PHE A 211 -11.34 1.68 9.59
C PHE A 211 -10.73 1.19 10.89
N LEU A 212 -9.54 1.68 11.23
CA LEU A 212 -8.89 1.29 12.47
C LEU A 212 -9.56 1.98 13.66
N GLU A 213 -10.04 1.15 14.59
CA GLU A 213 -10.70 1.59 15.80
C GLU A 213 -9.75 1.44 17.02
N PRO A 214 -9.90 2.26 18.07
CA PRO A 214 -9.00 2.25 19.22
C PRO A 214 -8.91 0.91 19.96
N TYR A 215 -9.94 0.07 19.85
CA TYR A 215 -9.96 -1.26 20.48
C TYR A 215 -9.17 -2.32 19.69
N MET A 216 -8.84 -2.07 18.44
CA MET A 216 -8.05 -2.97 17.62
C MET A 216 -6.59 -2.92 18.07
N LYS A 217 -6.02 -4.07 18.43
CA LYS A 217 -4.64 -4.18 18.97
C LYS A 217 -3.74 -5.10 18.17
N GLU A 218 -4.32 -5.96 17.34
CA GLU A 218 -3.59 -7.02 16.65
C GLU A 218 -3.59 -6.83 15.14
N THR A 219 -2.40 -6.74 14.56
CA THR A 219 -2.18 -6.61 13.11
C THR A 219 -2.83 -7.77 12.33
N ASN A 220 -2.73 -9.00 12.85
CA ASN A 220 -3.31 -10.17 12.19
C ASN A 220 -4.84 -10.12 12.15
N ALA A 221 -5.49 -9.65 13.23
CA ALA A 221 -6.93 -9.47 13.27
C ALA A 221 -7.40 -8.42 12.24
N VAL A 222 -6.71 -7.29 12.14
CA VAL A 222 -6.98 -6.26 11.12
C VAL A 222 -6.85 -6.83 9.71
N ARG A 223 -5.79 -7.58 9.43
CA ARG A 223 -5.56 -8.21 8.12
C ARG A 223 -6.62 -9.26 7.77
N SER A 224 -7.03 -10.06 8.73
CA SER A 224 -8.09 -11.05 8.54
C SER A 224 -9.43 -10.40 8.21
N ARG A 225 -9.83 -9.38 8.96
CA ARG A 225 -11.04 -8.59 8.73
C ARG A 225 -11.01 -7.89 7.36
N LEU A 226 -9.88 -7.31 7.00
CA LEU A 226 -9.69 -6.67 5.69
C LEU A 226 -9.77 -7.68 4.54
N THR A 227 -9.21 -8.87 4.74
CA THR A 227 -9.29 -9.96 3.75
C THR A 227 -10.70 -10.49 3.61
N TYR A 228 -11.40 -10.60 4.72
CA TYR A 228 -12.79 -10.98 4.76
C TYR A 228 -13.67 -10.01 3.95
N ALA A 229 -13.55 -8.70 4.22
CA ALA A 229 -14.32 -7.70 3.49
C ALA A 229 -14.05 -7.75 1.96
N GLN A 230 -12.79 -7.94 1.55
CA GLN A 230 -12.44 -8.05 0.13
C GLN A 230 -13.00 -9.35 -0.52
N ASN A 231 -13.01 -10.46 0.21
CA ASN A 231 -13.61 -11.69 -0.29
C ASN A 231 -15.14 -11.55 -0.40
N HIS A 232 -15.77 -10.89 0.57
CA HIS A 232 -17.22 -10.62 0.53
C HIS A 232 -17.60 -9.74 -0.67
N SER A 233 -16.81 -8.69 -0.96
CA SER A 233 -16.93 -7.92 -2.20
C SER A 233 -16.88 -8.81 -3.44
N ARG A 234 -15.90 -9.72 -3.49
CA ARG A 234 -15.65 -10.57 -4.65
C ARG A 234 -16.77 -11.57 -4.94
N TYR A 235 -17.28 -12.22 -3.90
CA TYR A 235 -18.19 -13.36 -4.06
C TYR A 235 -19.67 -12.98 -3.92
N GLU A 236 -19.99 -11.95 -3.15
CA GLU A 236 -21.37 -11.61 -2.81
C GLU A 236 -21.83 -10.26 -3.37
N HIS A 237 -20.91 -9.33 -3.60
CA HIS A 237 -21.20 -7.96 -4.04
C HIS A 237 -20.64 -7.59 -5.41
N HIS A 238 -20.23 -8.57 -6.21
CA HIS A 238 -19.81 -8.38 -7.61
C HIS A 238 -18.72 -7.31 -7.85
N GLY A 239 -17.89 -7.05 -6.84
CA GLY A 239 -16.78 -6.10 -6.93
C GLY A 239 -17.02 -4.78 -6.20
N ASP A 240 -18.22 -4.48 -5.72
CA ASP A 240 -18.49 -3.27 -4.93
C ASP A 240 -17.61 -3.19 -3.67
N LEU A 241 -17.31 -1.97 -3.23
CA LEU A 241 -16.56 -1.76 -2.00
C LEU A 241 -17.35 -2.24 -0.78
N VAL A 242 -16.79 -3.23 -0.07
CA VAL A 242 -17.29 -3.69 1.22
C VAL A 242 -16.44 -3.10 2.35
N ILE A 243 -17.08 -2.31 3.22
CA ILE A 243 -16.43 -1.79 4.44
C ILE A 243 -16.75 -2.76 5.57
N PHE A 244 -15.69 -3.30 6.19
CA PHE A 244 -15.84 -4.22 7.31
C PHE A 244 -16.60 -3.57 8.47
N ASN A 245 -17.58 -4.29 8.98
CA ASN A 245 -18.24 -4.06 10.26
C ASN A 245 -18.53 -5.40 10.94
N ASP A 246 -18.73 -5.41 12.23
CA ASP A 246 -18.96 -6.67 12.98
C ASP A 246 -20.28 -7.35 12.62
N GLU A 247 -21.26 -6.63 12.05
CA GLU A 247 -22.54 -7.19 11.59
C GLU A 247 -22.37 -8.10 10.36
N ILE A 248 -21.42 -7.77 9.47
CA ILE A 248 -21.09 -8.61 8.32
C ILE A 248 -20.44 -9.93 8.77
N CYS A 249 -19.77 -9.96 9.92
CA CYS A 249 -19.17 -11.17 10.48
C CYS A 249 -20.20 -12.13 11.10
N GLY A 250 -21.30 -11.63 11.66
CA GLY A 250 -22.24 -12.44 12.44
C GLY A 250 -22.92 -13.57 11.65
N ASN A 251 -22.96 -13.49 10.33
CA ASN A 251 -23.43 -14.59 9.47
C ASN A 251 -22.36 -15.66 9.20
N ASN A 252 -21.09 -15.38 9.49
CA ASN A 252 -19.99 -16.26 9.12
C ASN A 252 -19.35 -17.01 10.27
N GLU A 253 -19.57 -16.65 11.52
CA GLU A 253 -19.24 -17.55 12.63
C GLU A 253 -19.94 -18.91 12.42
N LYS A 254 -21.21 -18.88 11.99
CA LYS A 254 -21.95 -20.09 11.61
C LYS A 254 -21.34 -20.84 10.41
N GLN A 255 -20.77 -20.12 9.44
CA GLN A 255 -20.10 -20.76 8.30
C GLN A 255 -18.76 -21.37 8.72
N PHE A 256 -17.98 -20.71 9.60
CA PHE A 256 -16.76 -21.27 10.12
C PHE A 256 -17.02 -22.47 11.03
N GLU A 257 -18.05 -22.43 11.87
CA GLU A 257 -18.53 -23.59 12.64
C GLU A 257 -18.94 -24.74 11.72
N LEU A 258 -19.69 -24.44 10.64
CA LEU A 258 -20.09 -25.43 9.66
C LEU A 258 -18.90 -26.03 8.91
N ILE A 259 -17.94 -25.23 8.46
CA ILE A 259 -16.69 -25.70 7.82
C ILE A 259 -15.88 -26.55 8.82
N GLY A 260 -15.80 -26.13 10.09
CA GLY A 260 -15.16 -26.89 11.17
C GLY A 260 -15.83 -28.26 11.38
N LEU A 261 -17.15 -28.28 11.41
CA LEU A 261 -17.95 -29.51 11.50
C LEU A 261 -17.75 -30.42 10.29
N ILE A 262 -17.77 -29.85 9.06
CA ILE A 262 -17.50 -30.62 7.83
C ILE A 262 -16.10 -31.21 7.85
N HIS A 263 -15.09 -30.45 8.27
CA HIS A 263 -13.71 -30.97 8.42
C HIS A 263 -13.60 -32.08 9.47
N GLN A 264 -14.27 -31.92 10.60
CA GLN A 264 -14.31 -32.93 11.65
C GLN A 264 -15.03 -34.19 11.18
N CYS A 265 -16.15 -34.06 10.45
CA CYS A 265 -16.86 -35.19 9.86
C CYS A 265 -16.06 -35.89 8.75
N ALA A 266 -15.31 -35.14 7.94
CA ALA A 266 -14.44 -35.73 6.92
C ALA A 266 -13.31 -36.58 7.54
N THR A 267 -12.77 -36.16 8.69
CA THR A 267 -11.76 -36.93 9.43
C THR A 267 -12.36 -38.15 10.17
N SER A 268 -13.67 -38.14 10.48
CA SER A 268 -14.41 -39.26 11.09
C SER A 268 -15.18 -40.13 10.08
N HIS A 269 -14.69 -40.23 8.83
CA HIS A 269 -15.31 -41.03 7.76
C HIS A 269 -16.75 -40.64 7.45
N PHE A 270 -17.09 -39.35 7.54
CA PHE A 270 -18.43 -38.78 7.30
C PHE A 270 -19.53 -39.37 8.18
N GLU A 271 -19.20 -39.79 9.40
CA GLU A 271 -20.17 -40.25 10.39
C GLU A 271 -21.16 -39.10 10.67
N GLY A 272 -22.48 -39.37 10.51
CA GLY A 272 -23.56 -38.40 10.68
C GLY A 272 -24.02 -37.69 9.37
N PHE A 273 -23.37 -37.89 8.23
CA PHE A 273 -23.84 -37.40 6.93
C PHE A 273 -24.85 -38.34 6.27
N ARG A 274 -25.87 -37.73 5.67
CA ARG A 274 -26.81 -38.48 4.79
C ARG A 274 -26.80 -37.81 3.42
N LEU A 275 -26.59 -38.63 2.39
CA LEU A 275 -26.70 -38.19 1.00
C LEU A 275 -28.18 -38.24 0.56
N PHE A 276 -28.65 -37.15 0.04
CA PHE A 276 -29.95 -37.08 -0.64
C PHE A 276 -29.70 -36.85 -2.13
N TYR A 277 -30.31 -37.71 -2.97
CA TYR A 277 -30.29 -37.51 -4.42
C TYR A 277 -31.55 -36.74 -4.83
N GLN A 278 -31.40 -35.73 -5.67
CA GLN A 278 -32.48 -35.06 -6.36
C GLN A 278 -32.63 -35.62 -7.78
#